data_928e8eacc5f8547597de88d0d5e95d1c
#
_entry.id   928e8eacc5f8547597de88d0d5e95d1c
#
_cell.length_a   1.000
_cell.length_b   1.000
_cell.length_c   1.000
_cell.angle_alpha   90.00
_cell.angle_beta   90.00
_cell.angle_gamma   90.00
#
_symmetry.space_group_name_H-M   'P 1'
#
loop_
_entity.id
_entity.type
_entity.pdbx_description
1 polymer ?
#
loop_
_entity_poly.entity_id
_entity_poly.type
_entity_poly.pdbx_seq_one_letter_code
_entity_poly.pdbx_strand_id
1 'polypeptide(L)'
;MTERKVRVRFAPSPTGALHIGGVRTALYNYLFARQHGGDLIFRIEDTDSNRFVPGAEEYILESFKWLGIPFDEGVSFGGEHGPYRQSERRDIYKKYVQVLLDAGKAYIAFDTPQELEAKRAEIANFQYDASTRMQMRNSLTMPKEEVDALIAEGRQYVVRFKIEPDEDVHVNDLIRGEVVINSSILDDKVLYKSADELPTYHLANIVDDHLMEVSHVIRGEEWLPSAPLHVLLYRAFGWEDTMPEFAHLPLLLKPDGNGKLSKRDGDRLGFPVFPLEWHDPKTGEVSSGYRESGYLPEAVINFLALLGWNPGNDQEIMSMDELIKLFDLHRCSKAGAKFDYEKGKWFNHEYILMKSDEEIAQLFMPILKEHGIEAPMDKVVTVVGLMKGRVSFIKELWDTCKFFFVAPTEYDEKTVKKRWKEDSAERMTELAALLESLDDFSLAHQEEVVMKWIEDKGYHLGNIMNAFRLTLVGEGKGPHMFDISAVLGKEETVARMRRAVEVLK
;
A
#
# COMPACT_ATOMS: atom_id res chain seq x y z
N MET A 1 4.96 38.72 -4.23
CA MET A 1 3.91 37.81 -3.73
C MET A 1 4.61 36.83 -2.82
N THR A 2 4.21 36.74 -1.56
CA THR A 2 4.70 35.68 -0.66
C THR A 2 4.25 34.35 -1.24
N GLU A 3 5.18 33.46 -1.49
CA GLU A 3 4.90 32.14 -2.02
C GLU A 3 3.93 31.42 -1.07
N ARG A 4 2.80 30.90 -1.61
CA ARG A 4 1.78 30.22 -0.82
C ARG A 4 2.39 28.94 -0.22
N LYS A 5 2.23 28.72 1.10
CA LYS A 5 2.70 27.49 1.74
C LYS A 5 2.11 26.26 1.03
N VAL A 6 2.94 25.27 0.77
CA VAL A 6 2.47 24.00 0.22
C VAL A 6 1.60 23.27 1.26
N ARG A 7 0.36 23.01 0.90
CA ARG A 7 -0.60 22.23 1.71
C ARG A 7 -1.29 21.24 0.79
N VAL A 8 -1.21 20.00 1.14
CA VAL A 8 -1.79 18.88 0.39
C VAL A 8 -2.64 18.02 1.32
N ARG A 9 -3.44 17.12 0.77
CA ARG A 9 -4.32 16.28 1.58
C ARG A 9 -4.40 14.87 1.04
N PHE A 10 -4.58 13.93 1.96
CA PHE A 10 -5.14 12.63 1.70
C PHE A 10 -6.55 12.59 2.30
N ALA A 11 -7.54 12.34 1.46
CA ALA A 11 -8.95 12.52 1.79
C ALA A 11 -9.77 11.27 1.42
N PRO A 12 -9.59 10.14 2.15
CA PRO A 12 -10.28 8.90 1.84
C PRO A 12 -11.74 8.91 2.33
N SER A 13 -12.58 8.15 1.63
CA SER A 13 -13.89 7.75 2.17
C SER A 13 -13.73 6.46 2.99
N PRO A 14 -14.32 6.36 4.20
CA PRO A 14 -14.18 5.19 5.08
C PRO A 14 -15.12 4.04 4.63
N THR A 15 -14.87 3.49 3.44
CA THR A 15 -15.74 2.50 2.77
C THR A 15 -15.18 1.07 2.79
N GLY A 16 -14.15 0.82 3.59
CA GLY A 16 -13.47 -0.47 3.74
C GLY A 16 -11.96 -0.33 3.82
N ALA A 17 -11.26 -1.41 3.55
CA ALA A 17 -9.79 -1.44 3.57
C ALA A 17 -9.18 -0.47 2.56
N LEU A 18 -8.08 0.17 2.96
CA LEU A 18 -7.32 1.07 2.10
C LEU A 18 -6.50 0.28 1.08
N HIS A 19 -6.82 0.43 -0.20
CA HIS A 19 -6.03 -0.17 -1.28
C HIS A 19 -4.66 0.49 -1.42
N ILE A 20 -3.63 -0.26 -1.80
CA ILE A 20 -2.26 0.29 -1.99
C ILE A 20 -2.19 1.44 -3.00
N GLY A 21 -3.12 1.54 -3.94
CA GLY A 21 -3.27 2.71 -4.80
C GLY A 21 -3.55 4.00 -4.02
N GLY A 22 -4.38 3.91 -2.98
CA GLY A 22 -4.63 5.00 -2.04
C GLY A 22 -3.40 5.30 -1.18
N VAL A 23 -2.69 4.27 -0.72
CA VAL A 23 -1.42 4.41 0.00
C VAL A 23 -0.38 5.16 -0.85
N ARG A 24 -0.23 4.79 -2.12
CA ARG A 24 0.68 5.50 -3.04
C ARG A 24 0.28 6.96 -3.22
N THR A 25 -1.01 7.25 -3.34
CA THR A 25 -1.50 8.63 -3.44
C THR A 25 -1.13 9.43 -2.19
N ALA A 26 -1.34 8.87 -1.00
CA ALA A 26 -0.94 9.51 0.26
C ALA A 26 0.59 9.69 0.35
N LEU A 27 1.36 8.68 -0.06
CA LEU A 27 2.82 8.75 -0.10
C LEU A 27 3.31 9.91 -1.00
N TYR A 28 2.76 10.06 -2.21
CA TYR A 28 3.17 11.14 -3.11
C TYR A 28 2.80 12.53 -2.56
N ASN A 29 1.64 12.67 -1.92
CA ASN A 29 1.30 13.88 -1.17
C ASN A 29 2.30 14.16 -0.05
N TYR A 30 2.65 13.14 0.73
CA TYR A 30 3.63 13.23 1.81
C TYR A 30 5.01 13.67 1.30
N LEU A 31 5.53 12.99 0.28
CA LEU A 31 6.85 13.30 -0.29
C LEU A 31 6.90 14.74 -0.82
N PHE A 32 5.85 15.16 -1.53
CA PHE A 32 5.72 16.52 -2.06
C PHE A 32 5.67 17.56 -0.93
N ALA A 33 4.83 17.34 0.09
CA ALA A 33 4.73 18.25 1.23
C ALA A 33 6.07 18.38 1.94
N ARG A 34 6.73 17.27 2.27
CA ARG A 34 8.01 17.29 3.01
C ARG A 34 9.13 17.96 2.23
N GLN A 35 9.20 17.72 0.92
CA GLN A 35 10.20 18.38 0.06
C GLN A 35 10.08 19.90 0.07
N HIS A 36 8.84 20.41 0.15
CA HIS A 36 8.56 21.84 0.12
C HIS A 36 8.33 22.49 1.50
N GLY A 37 8.61 21.76 2.59
CA GLY A 37 8.36 22.24 3.96
C GLY A 37 6.88 22.52 4.24
N GLY A 38 6.00 21.82 3.56
CA GLY A 38 4.55 21.97 3.63
C GLY A 38 3.87 20.98 4.57
N ASP A 39 2.53 21.03 4.59
CA ASP A 39 1.68 20.22 5.46
C ASP A 39 0.91 19.16 4.67
N LEU A 40 0.73 17.99 5.30
CA LEU A 40 -0.16 16.92 4.83
C LEU A 40 -1.38 16.83 5.74
N ILE A 41 -2.56 17.04 5.19
CA ILE A 41 -3.85 17.02 5.89
C ILE A 41 -4.51 15.65 5.72
N PHE A 42 -5.07 15.11 6.82
CA PHE A 42 -5.93 13.92 6.80
C PHE A 42 -7.39 14.30 6.97
N ARG A 43 -8.18 14.16 5.91
CA ARG A 43 -9.60 14.47 5.86
C ARG A 43 -10.42 13.22 5.58
N ILE A 44 -11.51 13.00 6.31
CA ILE A 44 -12.43 11.89 6.08
C ILE A 44 -13.64 12.39 5.27
N GLU A 45 -13.85 11.78 4.11
CA GLU A 45 -14.95 12.08 3.20
C GLU A 45 -16.09 11.07 3.38
N ASP A 46 -16.93 11.30 4.38
CA ASP A 46 -18.01 10.43 4.86
C ASP A 46 -19.42 10.99 4.59
N THR A 47 -19.59 11.76 3.53
CA THR A 47 -20.90 12.34 3.14
C THR A 47 -21.90 11.30 2.64
N ASP A 48 -21.47 10.10 2.27
CA ASP A 48 -22.33 8.98 1.87
C ASP A 48 -22.38 7.92 2.98
N SER A 49 -23.38 8.06 3.87
CA SER A 49 -23.56 7.14 5.01
C SER A 49 -23.86 5.68 4.59
N ASN A 50 -24.41 5.46 3.39
CA ASN A 50 -24.71 4.11 2.89
C ASN A 50 -23.45 3.30 2.59
N ARG A 51 -22.34 3.97 2.34
CA ARG A 51 -21.04 3.34 2.03
C ARG A 51 -20.13 3.23 3.24
N PHE A 52 -20.51 3.75 4.38
CA PHE A 52 -19.73 3.67 5.60
C PHE A 52 -19.48 2.21 6.04
N VAL A 53 -18.25 1.91 6.42
CA VAL A 53 -17.85 0.60 6.96
C VAL A 53 -17.18 0.80 8.31
N PRO A 54 -17.73 0.22 9.40
CA PRO A 54 -17.13 0.29 10.72
C PRO A 54 -15.69 -0.23 10.73
N GLY A 55 -14.80 0.45 11.44
CA GLY A 55 -13.39 0.07 11.54
C GLY A 55 -12.50 0.52 10.37
N ALA A 56 -13.08 1.07 9.29
CA ALA A 56 -12.30 1.50 8.13
C ALA A 56 -11.40 2.70 8.44
N GLU A 57 -11.84 3.64 9.27
CA GLU A 57 -11.03 4.80 9.65
C GLU A 57 -9.84 4.39 10.52
N GLU A 58 -10.07 3.56 11.53
CA GLU A 58 -9.02 3.02 12.40
C GLU A 58 -7.99 2.21 11.59
N TYR A 59 -8.47 1.42 10.63
CA TYR A 59 -7.62 0.67 9.72
C TYR A 59 -6.71 1.60 8.89
N ILE A 60 -7.25 2.70 8.36
CA ILE A 60 -6.48 3.68 7.59
C ILE A 60 -5.39 4.31 8.46
N LEU A 61 -5.73 4.74 9.67
CA LEU A 61 -4.78 5.35 10.60
C LEU A 61 -3.67 4.38 11.01
N GLU A 62 -4.01 3.14 11.33
CA GLU A 62 -3.03 2.09 11.68
C GLU A 62 -2.13 1.76 10.49
N SER A 63 -2.67 1.75 9.27
CA SER A 63 -1.89 1.55 8.04
C SER A 63 -0.80 2.61 7.88
N PHE A 64 -1.13 3.88 8.04
CA PHE A 64 -0.15 4.97 7.91
C PHE A 64 0.83 5.01 9.08
N LYS A 65 0.40 4.64 10.28
CA LYS A 65 1.30 4.47 11.43
C LYS A 65 2.35 3.39 11.15
N TRP A 66 1.93 2.24 10.64
CA TRP A 66 2.85 1.17 10.26
C TRP A 66 3.81 1.59 9.15
N LEU A 67 3.34 2.34 8.15
CA LEU A 67 4.14 2.82 7.02
C LEU A 67 5.05 4.01 7.37
N GLY A 68 4.90 4.61 8.55
CA GLY A 68 5.67 5.77 8.96
C GLY A 68 5.34 7.04 8.17
N ILE A 69 4.09 7.22 7.75
CA ILE A 69 3.59 8.43 7.08
C ILE A 69 2.75 9.23 8.08
N PRO A 70 3.32 10.23 8.76
CA PRO A 70 2.58 11.09 9.68
C PRO A 70 1.81 12.19 8.94
N PHE A 71 0.68 12.59 9.53
CA PHE A 71 -0.08 13.76 9.11
C PHE A 71 0.17 14.92 10.06
N ASP A 72 0.11 16.14 9.53
CA ASP A 72 0.34 17.37 10.30
C ASP A 72 -0.96 17.92 10.89
N GLU A 73 -2.07 17.68 10.21
CA GLU A 73 -3.37 18.21 10.53
C GLU A 73 -4.46 17.23 10.09
N GLY A 74 -5.58 17.16 10.80
CA GLY A 74 -6.69 16.32 10.36
C GLY A 74 -7.40 15.56 11.47
N VAL A 75 -8.20 14.57 11.09
CA VAL A 75 -8.88 13.68 12.05
C VAL A 75 -7.83 12.99 12.92
N SER A 76 -8.00 13.07 14.23
CA SER A 76 -7.10 12.56 15.28
C SER A 76 -5.76 13.31 15.41
N PHE A 77 -5.48 14.30 14.58
CA PHE A 77 -4.24 15.10 14.63
C PHE A 77 -4.50 16.55 15.08
N GLY A 78 -5.75 17.01 15.00
CA GLY A 78 -6.10 18.39 15.30
C GLY A 78 -5.71 19.36 14.18
N GLY A 79 -5.63 20.64 14.50
CA GLY A 79 -5.31 21.72 13.55
C GLY A 79 -6.32 22.86 13.59
N GLU A 80 -6.08 23.90 12.78
CA GLU A 80 -6.85 25.15 12.83
C GLU A 80 -8.07 25.17 11.89
N HIS A 81 -8.17 24.19 10.97
CA HIS A 81 -9.19 24.17 9.90
C HIS A 81 -10.30 23.13 10.14
N GLY A 82 -10.38 22.60 11.35
CA GLY A 82 -11.40 21.61 11.72
C GLY A 82 -12.84 22.10 11.65
N PRO A 83 -13.81 21.19 11.74
CA PRO A 83 -13.67 19.74 11.80
C PRO A 83 -13.18 19.12 10.47
N TYR A 84 -12.57 17.91 10.56
CA TYR A 84 -11.95 17.25 9.38
C TYR A 84 -12.76 16.05 8.85
N ARG A 85 -13.91 15.74 9.48
CA ARG A 85 -14.93 14.84 8.90
C ARG A 85 -15.97 15.65 8.18
N GLN A 86 -16.28 15.31 6.97
CA GLN A 86 -17.25 16.06 6.16
C GLN A 86 -18.66 16.01 6.77
N SER A 87 -19.06 14.90 7.38
CA SER A 87 -20.35 14.77 8.07
C SER A 87 -20.52 15.77 9.24
N GLU A 88 -19.44 16.29 9.80
CA GLU A 88 -19.44 17.28 10.88
C GLU A 88 -19.48 18.73 10.37
N ARG A 89 -19.48 18.97 9.06
CA ARG A 89 -19.36 20.28 8.41
C ARG A 89 -20.65 20.76 7.72
N ARG A 90 -21.79 20.22 8.09
CA ARG A 90 -23.11 20.50 7.44
C ARG A 90 -23.41 21.98 7.30
N ASP A 91 -23.25 22.75 8.38
CA ASP A 91 -23.56 24.20 8.38
C ASP A 91 -22.63 24.98 7.44
N ILE A 92 -21.37 24.55 7.33
CA ILE A 92 -20.41 25.15 6.39
C ILE A 92 -20.91 24.92 4.96
N TYR A 93 -21.23 23.68 4.60
CA TYR A 93 -21.70 23.39 3.24
C TYR A 93 -23.01 24.09 2.89
N LYS A 94 -23.96 24.12 3.82
CA LYS A 94 -25.23 24.82 3.66
C LYS A 94 -25.04 26.30 3.34
N LYS A 95 -24.09 26.94 4.02
CA LYS A 95 -23.72 28.35 3.74
C LYS A 95 -23.22 28.53 2.30
N TYR A 96 -22.30 27.66 1.85
CA TYR A 96 -21.73 27.78 0.52
C TYR A 96 -22.68 27.35 -0.62
N VAL A 97 -23.58 26.42 -0.35
CA VAL A 97 -24.72 26.15 -1.25
C VAL A 97 -25.55 27.40 -1.47
N GLN A 98 -25.88 28.14 -0.39
CA GLN A 98 -26.64 29.36 -0.49
C GLN A 98 -25.92 30.44 -1.30
N VAL A 99 -24.60 30.57 -1.15
CA VAL A 99 -23.80 31.49 -1.97
C VAL A 99 -23.95 31.21 -3.48
N LEU A 100 -23.94 29.94 -3.89
CA LEU A 100 -24.14 29.59 -5.30
C LEU A 100 -25.57 29.84 -5.79
N LEU A 101 -26.58 29.59 -4.95
CA LEU A 101 -27.98 29.87 -5.26
C LEU A 101 -28.22 31.37 -5.43
N ASP A 102 -27.73 32.19 -4.49
CA ASP A 102 -27.86 33.65 -4.52
C ASP A 102 -27.15 34.27 -5.73
N ALA A 103 -26.03 33.70 -6.14
CA ALA A 103 -25.28 34.10 -7.33
C ALA A 103 -25.89 33.60 -8.66
N GLY A 104 -26.98 32.82 -8.60
CA GLY A 104 -27.58 32.20 -9.78
C GLY A 104 -26.70 31.17 -10.49
N LYS A 105 -25.68 30.65 -9.77
CA LYS A 105 -24.76 29.60 -10.27
C LYS A 105 -25.22 28.19 -9.96
N ALA A 106 -26.27 28.05 -9.15
CA ALA A 106 -26.93 26.79 -8.84
C ALA A 106 -28.45 27.00 -8.79
N TYR A 107 -29.19 25.92 -8.83
CA TYR A 107 -30.64 25.92 -8.76
C TYR A 107 -31.17 24.70 -8.03
N ILE A 108 -32.40 24.82 -7.49
CA ILE A 108 -33.10 23.76 -6.76
C ILE A 108 -33.85 22.89 -7.75
N ALA A 109 -33.74 21.57 -7.63
CA ALA A 109 -34.44 20.61 -8.48
C ALA A 109 -35.24 19.60 -7.63
N PHE A 110 -36.50 19.38 -8.04
CA PHE A 110 -37.45 18.52 -7.33
C PHE A 110 -37.78 17.21 -8.04
N ASP A 111 -37.10 16.93 -9.17
CA ASP A 111 -37.29 15.68 -9.92
C ASP A 111 -36.97 14.48 -9.05
N THR A 112 -37.89 13.56 -8.96
CA THR A 112 -37.72 12.30 -8.23
C THR A 112 -36.86 11.31 -9.01
N PRO A 113 -36.25 10.30 -8.35
CA PRO A 113 -35.52 9.23 -9.04
C PRO A 113 -36.38 8.56 -10.13
N GLN A 114 -37.70 8.39 -9.92
CA GLN A 114 -38.61 7.79 -10.87
C GLN A 114 -38.84 8.69 -12.10
N GLU A 115 -38.96 10.00 -11.88
CA GLU A 115 -39.11 10.97 -12.99
C GLU A 115 -37.82 11.03 -13.83
N LEU A 116 -36.64 10.96 -13.18
CA LEU A 116 -35.37 10.90 -13.88
C LEU A 116 -35.21 9.61 -14.68
N GLU A 117 -35.64 8.47 -14.13
CA GLU A 117 -35.60 7.20 -14.84
C GLU A 117 -36.54 7.20 -16.05
N ALA A 118 -37.73 7.77 -15.93
CA ALA A 118 -38.66 7.96 -17.05
C ALA A 118 -38.02 8.81 -18.16
N LYS A 119 -37.32 9.89 -17.81
CA LYS A 119 -36.59 10.71 -18.78
C LYS A 119 -35.44 9.99 -19.47
N ARG A 120 -34.71 9.13 -18.75
CA ARG A 120 -33.65 8.26 -19.35
C ARG A 120 -34.25 7.25 -20.34
N ALA A 121 -35.46 6.76 -20.09
CA ALA A 121 -36.15 5.88 -21.02
C ALA A 121 -36.68 6.60 -22.26
N GLU A 122 -37.05 7.88 -22.11
CA GLU A 122 -37.61 8.73 -23.19
C GLU A 122 -36.49 9.28 -24.09
N ILE A 123 -35.39 9.75 -23.51
CA ILE A 123 -34.32 10.46 -24.21
C ILE A 123 -33.01 9.59 -24.18
N ALA A 124 -32.54 9.19 -25.35
CA ALA A 124 -31.29 8.46 -25.49
C ALA A 124 -30.10 9.29 -24.94
N ASN A 125 -29.29 8.68 -24.09
CA ASN A 125 -28.17 9.34 -23.44
C ASN A 125 -28.56 10.58 -22.63
N PHE A 126 -29.74 10.56 -21.98
CA PHE A 126 -30.20 11.66 -21.16
C PHE A 126 -29.16 12.07 -20.12
N GLN A 127 -28.83 13.39 -20.14
CA GLN A 127 -28.08 14.09 -19.10
C GLN A 127 -28.93 15.26 -18.58
N TYR A 128 -28.80 15.55 -17.30
CA TYR A 128 -29.41 16.74 -16.74
C TYR A 128 -28.44 17.92 -16.94
N ASP A 129 -28.58 18.65 -18.04
CA ASP A 129 -27.64 19.66 -18.52
C ASP A 129 -28.33 20.89 -19.09
N ALA A 130 -27.57 21.78 -19.74
CA ALA A 130 -28.08 23.00 -20.35
C ALA A 130 -29.20 22.76 -21.37
N SER A 131 -29.21 21.63 -22.06
CA SER A 131 -30.20 21.30 -23.10
C SER A 131 -31.51 20.73 -22.54
N THR A 132 -31.44 20.11 -21.37
CA THR A 132 -32.58 19.37 -20.79
C THR A 132 -33.18 20.02 -19.55
N ARG A 133 -32.42 20.84 -18.80
CA ARG A 133 -32.83 21.43 -17.52
C ARG A 133 -34.16 22.21 -17.61
N MET A 134 -34.41 22.86 -18.74
CA MET A 134 -35.63 23.64 -18.96
C MET A 134 -36.89 22.77 -19.22
N GLN A 135 -36.71 21.45 -19.37
CA GLN A 135 -37.80 20.46 -19.48
C GLN A 135 -38.05 19.72 -18.16
N MET A 136 -37.32 20.08 -17.12
CA MET A 136 -37.31 19.38 -15.85
C MET A 136 -37.94 20.25 -14.75
N ARG A 137 -38.27 19.64 -13.60
CA ARG A 137 -38.99 20.28 -12.50
C ARG A 137 -38.00 20.92 -11.53
N ASN A 138 -37.69 22.18 -11.76
CA ASN A 138 -36.70 22.89 -10.97
C ASN A 138 -37.00 24.38 -10.83
N SER A 139 -36.24 25.11 -10.01
CA SER A 139 -36.47 26.52 -9.73
C SER A 139 -36.20 27.47 -10.89
N LEU A 140 -35.69 26.99 -12.03
CA LEU A 140 -35.59 27.77 -13.28
C LEU A 140 -36.88 27.69 -14.12
N THR A 141 -37.68 26.65 -13.92
CA THR A 141 -38.93 26.38 -14.70
C THR A 141 -40.19 26.61 -13.90
N MET A 142 -40.10 26.75 -12.57
CA MET A 142 -41.22 26.88 -11.65
C MET A 142 -41.30 28.32 -11.12
N PRO A 143 -42.52 28.83 -10.84
CA PRO A 143 -42.71 30.09 -10.13
C PRO A 143 -42.02 30.04 -8.74
N LYS A 144 -41.45 31.16 -8.33
CA LYS A 144 -40.75 31.25 -7.04
C LYS A 144 -41.65 30.88 -5.85
N GLU A 145 -42.91 31.32 -5.87
CA GLU A 145 -43.89 31.04 -4.82
C GLU A 145 -44.16 29.54 -4.68
N GLU A 146 -44.18 28.79 -5.79
CA GLU A 146 -44.35 27.33 -5.78
C GLU A 146 -43.12 26.64 -5.20
N VAL A 147 -41.90 27.09 -5.56
CA VAL A 147 -40.65 26.59 -5.03
C VAL A 147 -40.60 26.81 -3.52
N ASP A 148 -40.91 28.02 -3.06
CA ASP A 148 -40.89 28.39 -1.64
C ASP A 148 -41.93 27.56 -0.85
N ALA A 149 -43.11 27.32 -1.41
CA ALA A 149 -44.16 26.49 -0.82
C ALA A 149 -43.72 25.04 -0.67
N LEU A 150 -43.12 24.44 -1.68
CA LEU A 150 -42.60 23.06 -1.62
C LEU A 150 -41.49 22.88 -0.57
N ILE A 151 -40.61 23.86 -0.45
CA ILE A 151 -39.58 23.85 0.57
C ILE A 151 -40.20 23.96 1.96
N ALA A 152 -41.17 24.88 2.16
CA ALA A 152 -41.89 25.04 3.42
C ALA A 152 -42.67 23.80 3.84
N GLU A 153 -43.21 23.04 2.89
CA GLU A 153 -43.86 21.74 3.10
C GLU A 153 -42.88 20.60 3.43
N GLY A 154 -41.60 20.85 3.42
CA GLY A 154 -40.53 19.84 3.67
C GLY A 154 -40.30 18.90 2.49
N ARG A 155 -40.67 19.30 1.27
CA ARG A 155 -40.36 18.53 0.07
C ARG A 155 -38.85 18.39 -0.11
N GLN A 156 -38.39 17.16 -0.30
CA GLN A 156 -37.01 16.90 -0.60
C GLN A 156 -36.60 17.44 -1.97
N TYR A 157 -35.43 17.99 -2.03
CA TYR A 157 -34.83 18.57 -3.24
C TYR A 157 -33.34 18.32 -3.29
N VAL A 158 -32.76 18.54 -4.45
CA VAL A 158 -31.32 18.63 -4.64
C VAL A 158 -30.96 20.00 -5.17
N VAL A 159 -29.72 20.43 -4.94
CA VAL A 159 -29.16 21.64 -5.58
C VAL A 159 -28.20 21.18 -6.67
N ARG A 160 -28.43 21.67 -7.88
CA ARG A 160 -27.60 21.37 -9.04
C ARG A 160 -26.74 22.59 -9.43
N PHE A 161 -25.54 22.33 -9.87
CA PHE A 161 -24.69 23.34 -10.46
C PHE A 161 -25.21 23.73 -11.83
N LYS A 162 -25.34 25.01 -12.08
CA LYS A 162 -25.81 25.53 -13.37
C LYS A 162 -24.62 25.76 -14.29
N ILE A 163 -24.36 24.81 -15.19
CA ILE A 163 -23.26 24.90 -16.14
C ILE A 163 -23.72 25.62 -17.41
N GLU A 164 -23.00 26.68 -17.81
CA GLU A 164 -23.24 27.32 -19.09
C GLU A 164 -22.50 26.54 -20.19
N PRO A 165 -23.17 26.28 -21.33
CA PRO A 165 -22.57 25.53 -22.43
C PRO A 165 -21.56 26.38 -23.24
N ASP A 166 -20.87 25.72 -24.17
CA ASP A 166 -20.00 26.32 -25.20
C ASP A 166 -18.76 27.07 -24.66
N GLU A 167 -18.29 26.72 -23.47
CA GLU A 167 -17.04 27.23 -22.92
C GLU A 167 -15.96 26.13 -22.94
N ASP A 168 -14.76 26.46 -23.44
CA ASP A 168 -13.60 25.60 -23.31
C ASP A 168 -12.97 25.80 -21.93
N VAL A 169 -13.11 24.79 -21.07
CA VAL A 169 -12.57 24.79 -19.71
C VAL A 169 -11.18 24.21 -19.72
N HIS A 170 -10.20 25.03 -19.35
CA HIS A 170 -8.80 24.67 -19.29
C HIS A 170 -8.43 24.19 -17.89
N VAL A 171 -7.83 23.00 -17.81
CA VAL A 171 -7.25 22.42 -16.59
C VAL A 171 -5.76 22.26 -16.82
N ASN A 172 -4.96 23.03 -16.13
CA ASN A 172 -3.51 22.89 -16.15
C ASN A 172 -3.11 21.83 -15.11
N ASP A 173 -2.72 20.65 -15.58
CA ASP A 173 -2.31 19.53 -14.73
C ASP A 173 -0.80 19.38 -14.73
N LEU A 174 -0.18 19.31 -13.55
CA LEU A 174 1.28 19.25 -13.39
C LEU A 174 1.91 17.96 -13.99
N ILE A 175 1.10 16.90 -14.15
CA ILE A 175 1.56 15.62 -14.73
C ILE A 175 1.09 15.49 -16.19
N ARG A 176 -0.20 15.80 -16.44
CA ARG A 176 -0.85 15.57 -17.73
C ARG A 176 -0.62 16.70 -18.74
N GLY A 177 -0.24 17.88 -18.24
CA GLY A 177 -0.22 19.11 -19.02
C GLY A 177 -1.60 19.74 -19.15
N GLU A 178 -1.81 20.53 -20.17
CA GLU A 178 -3.09 21.18 -20.41
C GLU A 178 -4.15 20.19 -20.88
N VAL A 179 -5.28 20.14 -20.19
CA VAL A 179 -6.48 19.38 -20.55
C VAL A 179 -7.60 20.36 -20.81
N VAL A 180 -8.20 20.33 -22.00
CA VAL A 180 -9.28 21.21 -22.41
C VAL A 180 -10.54 20.39 -22.62
N ILE A 181 -11.62 20.79 -21.94
CA ILE A 181 -12.93 20.14 -22.06
C ILE A 181 -13.98 21.23 -22.33
N ASN A 182 -14.80 21.04 -23.37
CA ASN A 182 -15.91 21.94 -23.62
C ASN A 182 -17.04 21.67 -22.62
N SER A 183 -17.56 22.74 -21.99
CA SER A 183 -18.58 22.65 -20.94
C SER A 183 -19.91 22.04 -21.43
N SER A 184 -20.18 22.04 -22.73
CA SER A 184 -21.40 21.44 -23.32
C SER A 184 -21.53 19.93 -23.09
N ILE A 185 -20.44 19.22 -22.75
CA ILE A 185 -20.47 17.82 -22.44
C ILE A 185 -20.66 17.52 -20.94
N LEU A 186 -20.66 18.56 -20.10
CA LEU A 186 -20.81 18.45 -18.67
C LEU A 186 -22.28 18.51 -18.28
N ASP A 187 -22.69 17.63 -17.37
CA ASP A 187 -24.02 17.67 -16.77
C ASP A 187 -24.07 18.57 -15.52
N ASP A 188 -25.24 19.10 -15.23
CA ASP A 188 -25.50 19.91 -14.03
C ASP A 188 -25.48 19.00 -12.80
N LYS A 189 -24.28 18.71 -12.31
CA LYS A 189 -24.07 17.80 -11.18
C LYS A 189 -24.83 18.23 -9.93
N VAL A 190 -25.36 17.24 -9.22
CA VAL A 190 -25.91 17.47 -7.89
C VAL A 190 -24.76 17.88 -6.95
N LEU A 191 -24.94 19.03 -6.30
CA LEU A 191 -23.97 19.57 -5.33
C LEU A 191 -24.40 19.30 -3.88
N TYR A 192 -25.72 19.26 -3.63
CA TYR A 192 -26.27 19.16 -2.29
C TYR A 192 -27.61 18.42 -2.30
N LYS A 193 -27.88 17.68 -1.23
CA LYS A 193 -29.12 16.93 -1.01
C LYS A 193 -29.79 17.41 0.28
N SER A 194 -31.02 17.89 0.20
CA SER A 194 -31.77 18.35 1.37
C SER A 194 -32.16 17.19 2.31
N ALA A 195 -32.27 15.98 1.81
CA ALA A 195 -32.61 14.79 2.59
C ALA A 195 -31.60 14.47 3.68
N ASP A 196 -30.30 14.58 3.36
CA ASP A 196 -29.20 14.27 4.27
C ASP A 196 -28.57 15.53 4.90
N GLU A 197 -28.96 16.71 4.38
CA GLU A 197 -28.32 18.00 4.63
C GLU A 197 -26.79 17.97 4.39
N LEU A 198 -26.37 17.17 3.42
CA LEU A 198 -24.99 16.95 3.04
C LEU A 198 -24.73 17.25 1.56
N PRO A 199 -23.53 17.73 1.23
CA PRO A 199 -23.10 17.92 -0.15
C PRO A 199 -22.74 16.58 -0.79
N THR A 200 -22.67 16.58 -2.11
CA THR A 200 -21.95 15.54 -2.84
C THR A 200 -20.44 15.84 -2.80
N TYR A 201 -19.65 14.86 -3.24
CA TYR A 201 -18.20 14.97 -3.35
C TYR A 201 -17.73 16.27 -4.01
N HIS A 202 -18.38 16.69 -5.09
CA HIS A 202 -17.94 17.85 -5.88
C HIS A 202 -17.94 19.14 -5.07
N LEU A 203 -19.03 19.43 -4.35
CA LEU A 203 -19.08 20.65 -3.53
C LEU A 203 -18.21 20.52 -2.28
N ALA A 204 -18.30 19.38 -1.59
CA ALA A 204 -17.55 19.17 -0.35
C ALA A 204 -16.03 19.32 -0.57
N ASN A 205 -15.51 18.70 -1.61
CA ASN A 205 -14.10 18.76 -1.98
C ASN A 205 -13.62 20.22 -2.21
N ILE A 206 -14.36 20.99 -3.00
CA ILE A 206 -13.98 22.37 -3.35
C ILE A 206 -14.03 23.28 -2.11
N VAL A 207 -15.09 23.20 -1.33
CA VAL A 207 -15.25 24.02 -0.11
C VAL A 207 -14.17 23.71 0.90
N ASP A 208 -13.89 22.41 1.11
CA ASP A 208 -12.89 21.99 2.08
C ASP A 208 -11.48 22.31 1.64
N ASP A 209 -11.14 22.06 0.38
CA ASP A 209 -9.82 22.40 -0.16
C ASP A 209 -9.56 23.92 -0.08
N HIS A 210 -10.59 24.76 -0.34
CA HIS A 210 -10.49 26.21 -0.17
C HIS A 210 -10.29 26.61 1.31
N LEU A 211 -11.16 26.12 2.22
CA LEU A 211 -11.13 26.50 3.63
C LEU A 211 -9.94 25.93 4.40
N MET A 212 -9.38 24.81 3.94
CA MET A 212 -8.18 24.20 4.49
C MET A 212 -6.90 24.68 3.80
N GLU A 213 -7.04 25.68 2.93
CA GLU A 213 -5.93 26.33 2.20
C GLU A 213 -5.08 25.36 1.38
N VAL A 214 -5.67 24.30 0.82
CA VAL A 214 -4.98 23.32 -0.02
C VAL A 214 -4.39 24.01 -1.25
N SER A 215 -3.09 23.87 -1.42
CA SER A 215 -2.35 24.49 -2.54
C SER A 215 -2.25 23.58 -3.76
N HIS A 216 -2.20 22.26 -3.54
CA HIS A 216 -2.07 21.25 -4.59
C HIS A 216 -3.02 20.10 -4.34
N VAL A 217 -3.74 19.68 -5.36
CA VAL A 217 -4.62 18.50 -5.34
C VAL A 217 -3.94 17.39 -6.12
N ILE A 218 -3.26 16.51 -5.38
CA ILE A 218 -2.59 15.32 -5.93
C ILE A 218 -3.49 14.11 -5.66
N ARG A 219 -4.07 13.53 -6.73
CA ARG A 219 -5.06 12.45 -6.63
C ARG A 219 -4.99 11.50 -7.83
N GLY A 220 -5.71 10.39 -7.78
CA GLY A 220 -5.77 9.43 -8.90
C GLY A 220 -6.42 10.02 -10.15
N GLU A 221 -6.00 9.56 -11.32
CA GLU A 221 -6.50 10.03 -12.63
C GLU A 221 -7.98 9.69 -12.90
N GLU A 222 -8.58 8.80 -12.11
CA GLU A 222 -10.02 8.53 -12.15
C GLU A 222 -10.86 9.79 -11.86
N TRP A 223 -10.27 10.80 -11.23
CA TRP A 223 -10.90 12.09 -10.93
C TRP A 223 -10.64 13.17 -11.97
N LEU A 224 -9.81 12.91 -12.97
CA LEU A 224 -9.52 13.86 -14.04
C LEU A 224 -10.77 14.31 -14.79
N PRO A 225 -11.77 13.45 -15.10
CA PRO A 225 -13.01 13.89 -15.72
C PRO A 225 -13.83 14.89 -14.89
N SER A 226 -13.62 14.95 -13.58
CA SER A 226 -14.28 15.93 -12.69
C SER A 226 -13.53 17.26 -12.58
N ALA A 227 -12.29 17.33 -13.02
CA ALA A 227 -11.46 18.53 -12.88
C ALA A 227 -12.05 19.77 -13.58
N PRO A 228 -12.62 19.69 -14.80
CA PRO A 228 -13.28 20.83 -15.42
C PRO A 228 -14.45 21.39 -14.61
N LEU A 229 -15.27 20.51 -14.05
CA LEU A 229 -16.37 20.89 -13.14
C LEU A 229 -15.83 21.61 -11.91
N HIS A 230 -14.73 21.12 -11.34
CA HIS A 230 -14.09 21.75 -10.17
C HIS A 230 -13.55 23.14 -10.49
N VAL A 231 -12.91 23.32 -11.65
CA VAL A 231 -12.47 24.63 -12.12
C VAL A 231 -13.66 25.62 -12.23
N LEU A 232 -14.76 25.18 -12.82
CA LEU A 232 -15.99 25.99 -12.93
C LEU A 232 -16.57 26.33 -11.56
N LEU A 233 -16.52 25.42 -10.58
CA LEU A 233 -16.96 25.69 -9.20
C LEU A 233 -16.07 26.73 -8.51
N TYR A 234 -14.75 26.65 -8.63
CA TYR A 234 -13.84 27.68 -8.10
C TYR A 234 -14.17 29.05 -8.69
N ARG A 235 -14.42 29.15 -9.98
CA ARG A 235 -14.85 30.39 -10.66
C ARG A 235 -16.20 30.88 -10.16
N ALA A 236 -17.16 29.98 -9.98
CA ALA A 236 -18.49 30.33 -9.48
C ALA A 236 -18.48 30.92 -8.07
N PHE A 237 -17.51 30.52 -7.26
CA PHE A 237 -17.26 31.10 -5.95
C PHE A 237 -16.40 32.36 -5.96
N GLY A 238 -15.76 32.70 -7.09
CA GLY A 238 -14.78 33.78 -7.17
C GLY A 238 -13.45 33.45 -6.48
N TRP A 239 -13.08 32.16 -6.44
CA TRP A 239 -11.88 31.64 -5.77
C TRP A 239 -10.76 31.25 -6.73
N GLU A 240 -10.71 31.85 -7.90
CA GLU A 240 -9.70 31.54 -8.92
C GLU A 240 -8.27 31.79 -8.44
N ASP A 241 -8.05 32.86 -7.67
CA ASP A 241 -6.74 33.19 -7.11
C ASP A 241 -6.25 32.19 -6.03
N THR A 242 -7.18 31.43 -5.44
CA THR A 242 -6.88 30.43 -4.41
C THR A 242 -7.09 29.01 -4.87
N MET A 243 -7.46 28.80 -6.14
CA MET A 243 -7.61 27.48 -6.73
C MET A 243 -6.29 26.71 -6.64
N PRO A 244 -6.32 25.44 -6.15
CA PRO A 244 -5.11 24.63 -6.10
C PRO A 244 -4.62 24.25 -7.50
N GLU A 245 -3.34 23.95 -7.60
CA GLU A 245 -2.79 23.26 -8.75
C GLU A 245 -3.19 21.79 -8.73
N PHE A 246 -3.43 21.20 -9.90
CA PHE A 246 -3.88 19.81 -10.01
C PHE A 246 -2.76 18.91 -10.50
N ALA A 247 -2.69 17.70 -9.93
CA ALA A 247 -1.81 16.64 -10.38
C ALA A 247 -2.55 15.30 -10.32
N HIS A 248 -2.86 14.73 -11.49
CA HIS A 248 -3.57 13.46 -11.60
C HIS A 248 -2.61 12.29 -11.85
N LEU A 249 -2.46 11.45 -10.84
CA LEU A 249 -1.55 10.31 -10.80
C LEU A 249 -2.03 9.18 -11.69
N PRO A 250 -1.11 8.44 -12.37
CA PRO A 250 -1.48 7.30 -13.19
C PRO A 250 -2.08 6.16 -12.35
N LEU A 251 -2.96 5.37 -12.95
CA LEU A 251 -3.52 4.17 -12.32
C LEU A 251 -2.44 3.12 -12.03
N LEU A 252 -2.63 2.35 -10.97
CA LEU A 252 -1.97 1.07 -10.81
C LEU A 252 -2.70 0.04 -11.68
N LEU A 253 -1.98 -0.54 -12.63
CA LEU A 253 -2.51 -1.53 -13.56
C LEU A 253 -2.23 -2.95 -13.06
N LYS A 254 -3.05 -3.89 -13.49
CA LYS A 254 -2.80 -5.33 -13.30
C LYS A 254 -1.42 -5.74 -13.82
N PRO A 255 -0.86 -6.86 -13.36
CA PRO A 255 0.44 -7.35 -13.85
C PRO A 255 0.50 -7.55 -15.36
N ASP A 256 -0.61 -7.89 -16.02
CA ASP A 256 -0.72 -7.99 -17.49
C ASP A 256 -0.87 -6.63 -18.20
N GLY A 257 -1.06 -5.54 -17.45
CA GLY A 257 -1.27 -4.19 -17.96
C GLY A 257 -2.70 -3.87 -18.40
N ASN A 258 -3.64 -4.82 -18.29
CA ASN A 258 -5.01 -4.71 -18.79
C ASN A 258 -6.00 -4.28 -17.72
N GLY A 259 -6.06 -2.99 -17.45
CA GLY A 259 -7.01 -2.39 -16.52
C GLY A 259 -6.48 -2.17 -15.11
N LYS A 260 -7.28 -1.49 -14.29
CA LYS A 260 -6.93 -1.10 -12.92
C LYS A 260 -6.76 -2.32 -12.02
N LEU A 261 -5.69 -2.31 -11.21
CA LEU A 261 -5.44 -3.32 -10.17
C LEU A 261 -6.56 -3.31 -9.14
N SER A 262 -7.05 -4.50 -8.79
CA SER A 262 -8.14 -4.70 -7.84
C SER A 262 -7.83 -5.77 -6.80
N LYS A 263 -8.62 -5.83 -5.72
CA LYS A 263 -8.56 -6.91 -4.71
C LYS A 263 -8.61 -8.29 -5.36
N ARG A 264 -9.53 -8.51 -6.32
CA ARG A 264 -9.70 -9.81 -7.00
C ARG A 264 -8.44 -10.27 -7.73
N ASP A 265 -7.63 -9.33 -8.21
CA ASP A 265 -6.36 -9.66 -8.87
C ASP A 265 -5.34 -10.15 -7.84
N GLY A 266 -5.27 -9.51 -6.67
CA GLY A 266 -4.42 -9.96 -5.56
C GLY A 266 -4.81 -11.35 -5.06
N ASP A 267 -6.10 -11.57 -4.80
CA ASP A 267 -6.63 -12.87 -4.36
C ASP A 267 -6.32 -13.99 -5.37
N ARG A 268 -6.50 -13.71 -6.65
CA ARG A 268 -6.25 -14.69 -7.74
C ARG A 268 -4.77 -15.02 -7.91
N LEU A 269 -3.88 -14.04 -7.73
CA LEU A 269 -2.45 -14.16 -8.01
C LEU A 269 -1.61 -14.37 -6.73
N GLY A 270 -2.24 -14.32 -5.56
CA GLY A 270 -1.61 -14.64 -4.28
C GLY A 270 -0.71 -13.54 -3.72
N PHE A 271 -1.01 -12.27 -3.99
CA PHE A 271 -0.29 -11.14 -3.40
C PHE A 271 -1.24 -10.15 -2.70
N PRO A 272 -0.80 -9.47 -1.63
CA PRO A 272 -1.63 -8.49 -0.94
C PRO A 272 -1.81 -7.22 -1.78
N VAL A 273 -2.97 -6.58 -1.63
CA VAL A 273 -3.27 -5.25 -2.19
C VAL A 273 -3.67 -4.24 -1.11
N PHE A 274 -3.55 -4.63 0.14
CA PHE A 274 -3.83 -3.83 1.33
C PHE A 274 -2.60 -3.74 2.21
N PRO A 275 -2.35 -2.60 2.89
CA PRO A 275 -1.21 -2.47 3.79
C PRO A 275 -1.27 -3.43 4.98
N LEU A 276 -2.44 -3.62 5.56
CA LEU A 276 -2.69 -4.52 6.70
C LEU A 276 -3.77 -5.54 6.36
N GLU A 277 -3.83 -6.63 7.10
CA GLU A 277 -4.94 -7.58 7.02
C GLU A 277 -6.26 -6.89 7.34
N TRP A 278 -7.28 -7.19 6.55
CA TRP A 278 -8.62 -6.64 6.70
C TRP A 278 -9.65 -7.73 6.93
N HIS A 279 -10.39 -7.60 8.02
CA HIS A 279 -11.56 -8.41 8.32
C HIS A 279 -12.81 -7.61 7.98
N ASP A 280 -13.49 -7.95 6.89
CA ASP A 280 -14.68 -7.24 6.45
C ASP A 280 -15.83 -7.48 7.44
N PRO A 281 -16.33 -6.43 8.13
CA PRO A 281 -17.37 -6.59 9.15
C PRO A 281 -18.73 -6.98 8.59
N LYS A 282 -18.97 -6.80 7.28
CA LYS A 282 -20.24 -7.12 6.63
C LYS A 282 -20.28 -8.54 6.09
N THR A 283 -19.16 -9.02 5.55
CA THR A 283 -19.07 -10.33 4.88
C THR A 283 -18.33 -11.37 5.71
N GLY A 284 -17.52 -10.96 6.68
CA GLY A 284 -16.60 -11.82 7.42
C GLY A 284 -15.39 -12.28 6.61
N GLU A 285 -15.22 -11.78 5.39
CA GLU A 285 -14.09 -12.13 4.53
C GLU A 285 -12.78 -11.52 5.07
N VAL A 286 -11.72 -12.33 5.07
CA VAL A 286 -10.37 -11.91 5.47
C VAL A 286 -9.52 -11.69 4.23
N SER A 287 -8.90 -10.51 4.12
CA SER A 287 -7.99 -10.17 3.05
C SER A 287 -6.60 -9.94 3.61
N SER A 288 -5.59 -10.56 3.01
CA SER A 288 -4.20 -10.44 3.47
C SER A 288 -3.65 -9.01 3.31
N GLY A 289 -2.79 -8.62 4.26
CA GLY A 289 -2.06 -7.37 4.25
C GLY A 289 -0.57 -7.56 3.95
N TYR A 290 0.10 -6.50 3.53
CA TYR A 290 1.55 -6.49 3.34
C TYR A 290 2.29 -6.80 4.65
N ARG A 291 1.85 -6.19 5.77
CA ARG A 291 2.45 -6.43 7.09
C ARG A 291 2.39 -7.91 7.48
N GLU A 292 1.22 -8.52 7.42
CA GLU A 292 0.99 -9.91 7.80
C GLU A 292 1.61 -10.89 6.79
N SER A 293 1.81 -10.44 5.55
CA SER A 293 2.57 -11.21 4.55
C SER A 293 4.09 -11.18 4.79
N GLY A 294 4.57 -10.33 5.70
CA GLY A 294 5.97 -10.28 6.12
C GLY A 294 6.81 -9.23 5.40
N TYR A 295 6.18 -8.27 4.73
CA TYR A 295 6.88 -7.12 4.14
C TYR A 295 7.32 -6.13 5.21
N LEU A 296 8.50 -5.56 5.05
CA LEU A 296 8.98 -4.43 5.82
C LEU A 296 8.33 -3.13 5.31
N PRO A 297 7.92 -2.21 6.19
CA PRO A 297 7.25 -0.98 5.76
C PRO A 297 8.11 -0.13 4.83
N GLU A 298 9.43 -0.06 5.06
CA GLU A 298 10.37 0.67 4.21
C GLU A 298 10.42 0.09 2.79
N ALA A 299 10.35 -1.23 2.67
CA ALA A 299 10.32 -1.91 1.37
C ALA A 299 9.04 -1.59 0.60
N VAL A 300 7.90 -1.60 1.28
CA VAL A 300 6.59 -1.24 0.69
C VAL A 300 6.60 0.21 0.22
N ILE A 301 7.09 1.13 1.03
CA ILE A 301 7.19 2.56 0.68
C ILE A 301 8.05 2.76 -0.57
N ASN A 302 9.25 2.19 -0.59
CA ASN A 302 10.17 2.35 -1.72
C ASN A 302 9.59 1.72 -3.00
N PHE A 303 9.00 0.53 -2.90
CA PHE A 303 8.33 -0.13 -4.01
C PHE A 303 7.17 0.71 -4.57
N LEU A 304 6.28 1.21 -3.70
CA LEU A 304 5.15 2.04 -4.11
C LEU A 304 5.59 3.37 -4.72
N ALA A 305 6.67 3.98 -4.22
CA ALA A 305 7.19 5.23 -4.74
C ALA A 305 7.57 5.11 -6.23
N LEU A 306 8.13 3.99 -6.65
CA LEU A 306 8.53 3.75 -8.04
C LEU A 306 7.40 3.29 -8.96
N LEU A 307 6.19 3.10 -8.45
CA LEU A 307 5.03 2.76 -9.27
C LEU A 307 4.41 4.03 -9.89
N GLY A 308 4.97 4.44 -11.02
CA GLY A 308 4.52 5.61 -11.77
C GLY A 308 5.33 6.88 -11.54
N TRP A 309 6.46 6.78 -10.87
CA TRP A 309 7.45 7.84 -10.71
C TRP A 309 8.87 7.25 -10.83
N ASN A 310 9.85 8.08 -11.21
CA ASN A 310 11.25 7.70 -11.21
C ASN A 310 12.15 8.86 -10.74
N PRO A 311 13.30 8.58 -10.11
CA PRO A 311 14.21 9.62 -9.59
C PRO A 311 15.03 10.32 -10.68
N GLY A 312 14.92 9.91 -11.94
CA GLY A 312 15.72 10.45 -13.07
C GLY A 312 17.12 9.85 -13.18
N ASN A 313 17.39 8.78 -12.45
CA ASN A 313 18.61 7.99 -12.49
C ASN A 313 18.25 6.49 -12.30
N ASP A 314 19.25 5.60 -12.22
CA ASP A 314 19.06 4.16 -12.08
C ASP A 314 18.94 3.69 -10.61
N GLN A 315 18.85 4.61 -9.65
CA GLN A 315 18.71 4.28 -8.23
C GLN A 315 17.31 3.70 -7.96
N GLU A 316 17.25 2.49 -7.43
CA GLU A 316 16.00 1.84 -7.06
C GLU A 316 15.80 1.81 -5.54
N ILE A 317 16.85 1.54 -4.76
CA ILE A 317 16.76 1.51 -3.30
C ILE A 317 16.99 2.91 -2.74
N MET A 318 15.98 3.44 -2.07
CA MET A 318 15.96 4.80 -1.52
C MET A 318 15.30 4.80 -0.15
N SER A 319 15.97 5.41 0.82
CA SER A 319 15.37 5.73 2.12
C SER A 319 14.24 6.76 1.97
N MET A 320 13.41 6.94 3.00
CA MET A 320 12.38 7.97 3.00
C MET A 320 12.97 9.37 2.77
N ASP A 321 14.11 9.70 3.37
CA ASP A 321 14.77 10.99 3.21
C ASP A 321 15.27 11.21 1.77
N GLU A 322 15.81 10.17 1.14
CA GLU A 322 16.21 10.22 -0.28
C GLU A 322 14.99 10.36 -1.18
N LEU A 323 13.88 9.64 -0.91
CA LEU A 323 12.64 9.79 -1.65
C LEU A 323 12.10 11.23 -1.55
N ILE A 324 12.06 11.81 -0.36
CA ILE A 324 11.64 13.21 -0.15
C ILE A 324 12.51 14.16 -0.97
N LYS A 325 13.82 13.97 -0.92
CA LYS A 325 14.77 14.85 -1.63
C LYS A 325 14.66 14.78 -3.14
N LEU A 326 14.38 13.59 -3.68
CA LEU A 326 14.39 13.32 -5.13
C LEU A 326 13.01 13.45 -5.77
N PHE A 327 11.93 13.47 -4.97
CA PHE A 327 10.56 13.47 -5.49
C PHE A 327 10.28 14.71 -6.35
N ASP A 328 9.69 14.48 -7.52
CA ASP A 328 9.31 15.53 -8.46
C ASP A 328 8.06 15.08 -9.22
N LEU A 329 6.96 15.81 -9.10
CA LEU A 329 5.69 15.53 -9.78
C LEU A 329 5.84 15.49 -11.31
N HIS A 330 6.75 16.28 -11.88
CA HIS A 330 6.99 16.28 -13.32
C HIS A 330 7.63 15.00 -13.86
N ARG A 331 8.18 14.17 -12.97
CA ARG A 331 8.70 12.82 -13.29
C ARG A 331 7.70 11.71 -13.12
N CYS A 332 6.47 12.04 -12.73
CA CYS A 332 5.38 11.07 -12.73
C CYS A 332 5.01 10.68 -14.17
N SER A 333 4.81 9.39 -14.38
CA SER A 333 4.39 8.86 -15.68
C SER A 333 2.96 9.31 -16.02
N LYS A 334 2.72 9.60 -17.28
CA LYS A 334 1.35 9.80 -17.81
C LYS A 334 0.62 8.46 -18.05
N ALA A 335 1.36 7.40 -18.30
CA ALA A 335 0.81 6.07 -18.50
C ALA A 335 0.63 5.33 -17.17
N GLY A 336 -0.34 4.43 -17.10
CA GLY A 336 -0.56 3.58 -15.94
C GLY A 336 0.68 2.74 -15.61
N ALA A 337 0.91 2.53 -14.30
CA ALA A 337 2.04 1.76 -13.80
C ALA A 337 1.64 0.29 -13.62
N LYS A 338 2.30 -0.62 -14.34
CA LYS A 338 2.10 -2.06 -14.17
C LYS A 338 2.60 -2.49 -12.80
N PHE A 339 1.76 -3.21 -12.08
CA PHE A 339 2.10 -3.77 -10.78
C PHE A 339 2.90 -5.07 -10.96
N ASP A 340 4.13 -5.07 -10.46
CA ASP A 340 5.01 -6.23 -10.47
C ASP A 340 5.24 -6.72 -9.03
N TYR A 341 4.53 -7.77 -8.63
CA TYR A 341 4.63 -8.32 -7.28
C TYR A 341 5.96 -9.04 -7.00
N GLU A 342 6.63 -9.58 -8.03
CA GLU A 342 7.98 -10.15 -7.87
C GLU A 342 9.01 -9.04 -7.58
N LYS A 343 8.85 -7.88 -8.21
CA LYS A 343 9.66 -6.70 -7.89
C LYS A 343 9.44 -6.25 -6.44
N GLY A 344 8.20 -6.32 -5.94
CA GLY A 344 7.87 -6.05 -4.54
C GLY A 344 8.61 -6.99 -3.57
N LYS A 345 8.69 -8.29 -3.86
CA LYS A 345 9.47 -9.27 -3.09
C LYS A 345 10.96 -8.96 -3.14
N TRP A 346 11.47 -8.59 -4.29
CA TRP A 346 12.86 -8.19 -4.45
C TRP A 346 13.20 -6.98 -3.56
N PHE A 347 12.35 -5.95 -3.52
CA PHE A 347 12.52 -4.83 -2.60
C PHE A 347 12.59 -5.31 -1.14
N ASN A 348 11.69 -6.20 -0.74
CA ASN A 348 11.69 -6.70 0.62
C ASN A 348 12.98 -7.45 0.96
N HIS A 349 13.48 -8.28 0.04
CA HIS A 349 14.76 -8.97 0.16
C HIS A 349 15.92 -8.00 0.35
N GLU A 350 16.03 -6.96 -0.49
CA GLU A 350 17.09 -5.94 -0.38
C GLU A 350 17.06 -5.22 0.98
N TYR A 351 15.87 -4.87 1.46
CA TYR A 351 15.73 -4.24 2.78
C TYR A 351 16.06 -5.19 3.94
N ILE A 352 15.78 -6.49 3.82
CA ILE A 352 16.25 -7.49 4.79
C ILE A 352 17.78 -7.55 4.82
N LEU A 353 18.43 -7.52 3.65
CA LEU A 353 19.89 -7.52 3.56
C LEU A 353 20.54 -6.25 4.19
N MET A 354 19.89 -5.11 4.04
CA MET A 354 20.38 -3.83 4.59
C MET A 354 20.28 -3.73 6.11
N LYS A 355 19.31 -4.43 6.73
CA LYS A 355 19.18 -4.45 8.18
C LYS A 355 20.30 -5.26 8.83
N SER A 356 20.69 -4.87 10.04
CA SER A 356 21.68 -5.64 10.81
C SER A 356 21.14 -7.04 11.16
N ASP A 357 22.05 -7.96 11.47
CA ASP A 357 21.66 -9.31 11.86
C ASP A 357 20.88 -9.29 13.18
N GLU A 358 21.20 -8.36 14.09
CA GLU A 358 20.50 -8.13 15.34
C GLU A 358 19.06 -7.65 15.12
N GLU A 359 18.83 -6.69 14.20
CA GLU A 359 17.47 -6.22 13.87
C GLU A 359 16.62 -7.34 13.31
N ILE A 360 17.17 -8.13 12.38
CA ILE A 360 16.45 -9.28 11.81
C ILE A 360 16.23 -10.36 12.86
N ALA A 361 17.21 -10.62 13.73
CA ALA A 361 17.07 -11.58 14.83
C ALA A 361 15.93 -11.18 15.78
N GLN A 362 15.79 -9.91 16.13
CA GLN A 362 14.68 -9.41 16.94
C GLN A 362 13.31 -9.68 16.28
N LEU A 363 13.22 -9.49 14.96
CA LEU A 363 12.00 -9.77 14.20
C LEU A 363 11.74 -11.28 14.04
N PHE A 364 12.77 -12.11 14.11
CA PHE A 364 12.67 -13.57 14.00
C PHE A 364 12.33 -14.25 15.34
N MET A 365 12.70 -13.66 16.47
CA MET A 365 12.44 -14.24 17.82
C MET A 365 10.96 -14.60 18.07
N PRO A 366 9.96 -13.77 17.73
CA PRO A 366 8.56 -14.16 17.89
C PRO A 366 8.20 -15.42 17.10
N ILE A 367 8.73 -15.59 15.89
CA ILE A 367 8.48 -16.75 15.03
C ILE A 367 9.09 -18.01 15.67
N LEU A 368 10.30 -17.91 16.21
CA LEU A 368 10.91 -19.03 16.96
C LEU A 368 10.03 -19.44 18.15
N LYS A 369 9.50 -18.47 18.90
CA LYS A 369 8.61 -18.70 20.03
C LYS A 369 7.31 -19.39 19.62
N GLU A 370 6.71 -19.03 18.49
CA GLU A 370 5.53 -19.70 17.92
C GLU A 370 5.79 -21.19 17.63
N HIS A 371 7.02 -21.52 17.25
CA HIS A 371 7.47 -22.91 17.06
C HIS A 371 7.99 -23.59 18.32
N GLY A 372 7.83 -22.95 19.50
CA GLY A 372 8.24 -23.52 20.78
C GLY A 372 9.76 -23.52 21.00
N ILE A 373 10.49 -22.68 20.27
CA ILE A 373 11.96 -22.61 20.37
C ILE A 373 12.34 -21.45 21.30
N GLU A 374 13.12 -21.78 22.32
CA GLU A 374 13.85 -20.81 23.14
C GLU A 374 15.34 -20.91 22.79
N ALA A 375 15.91 -19.83 22.27
CA ALA A 375 17.31 -19.77 21.88
C ALA A 375 17.91 -18.44 22.34
N PRO A 376 19.17 -18.43 22.76
CA PRO A 376 19.88 -17.21 23.13
C PRO A 376 20.04 -16.30 21.90
N MET A 377 19.96 -14.99 22.13
CA MET A 377 19.98 -13.98 21.07
C MET A 377 21.25 -14.03 20.20
N ASP A 378 22.40 -14.27 20.79
CA ASP A 378 23.68 -14.41 20.10
C ASP A 378 23.67 -15.55 19.06
N LYS A 379 23.09 -16.68 19.42
CA LYS A 379 22.88 -17.80 18.48
C LYS A 379 21.95 -17.39 17.34
N VAL A 380 20.84 -16.73 17.66
CA VAL A 380 19.85 -16.28 16.64
C VAL A 380 20.48 -15.27 15.68
N VAL A 381 21.25 -14.31 16.19
CA VAL A 381 22.01 -13.34 15.37
C VAL A 381 22.98 -14.05 14.42
N THR A 382 23.74 -15.02 14.92
CA THR A 382 24.66 -15.80 14.09
C THR A 382 23.93 -16.56 12.98
N VAL A 383 22.83 -17.24 13.31
CA VAL A 383 22.00 -17.98 12.32
C VAL A 383 21.42 -17.03 11.27
N VAL A 384 20.92 -15.88 11.70
CA VAL A 384 20.39 -14.86 10.80
C VAL A 384 21.47 -14.36 9.84
N GLY A 385 22.68 -14.07 10.33
CA GLY A 385 23.81 -13.67 9.50
C GLY A 385 24.14 -14.69 8.39
N LEU A 386 24.00 -15.97 8.67
CA LEU A 386 24.22 -17.05 7.70
C LEU A 386 23.06 -17.23 6.70
N MET A 387 21.84 -16.83 7.08
CA MET A 387 20.63 -17.27 6.37
C MET A 387 19.79 -16.15 5.75
N LYS A 388 19.88 -14.89 6.22
CA LYS A 388 19.03 -13.79 5.74
C LYS A 388 19.13 -13.54 4.23
N GLY A 389 20.28 -13.79 3.63
CA GLY A 389 20.49 -13.67 2.19
C GLY A 389 19.75 -14.71 1.33
N ARG A 390 19.03 -15.65 1.94
CA ARG A 390 18.32 -16.75 1.25
C ARG A 390 16.81 -16.61 1.28
N VAL A 391 16.29 -15.55 1.90
CA VAL A 391 14.85 -15.36 2.12
C VAL A 391 14.40 -14.01 1.59
N SER A 392 13.16 -13.94 1.12
CA SER A 392 12.50 -12.69 0.77
C SER A 392 11.60 -12.17 1.90
N PHE A 393 11.25 -13.03 2.85
CA PHE A 393 10.43 -12.69 4.02
C PHE A 393 11.02 -13.31 5.29
N ILE A 394 10.94 -12.58 6.39
CA ILE A 394 11.50 -13.04 7.68
C ILE A 394 10.87 -14.37 8.13
N LYS A 395 9.58 -14.57 7.86
CA LYS A 395 8.89 -15.84 8.17
C LYS A 395 9.49 -17.07 7.48
N GLU A 396 10.12 -16.89 6.32
CA GLU A 396 10.77 -17.96 5.56
C GLU A 396 12.06 -18.43 6.24
N LEU A 397 12.61 -17.65 7.19
CA LEU A 397 13.78 -18.07 7.95
C LEU A 397 13.54 -19.38 8.69
N TRP A 398 12.37 -19.58 9.28
CA TRP A 398 12.09 -20.81 9.98
C TRP A 398 12.29 -22.04 9.10
N ASP A 399 11.66 -22.07 7.93
CA ASP A 399 11.75 -23.23 7.04
C ASP A 399 13.15 -23.44 6.47
N THR A 400 13.92 -22.35 6.33
CA THR A 400 15.27 -22.40 5.77
C THR A 400 16.36 -22.67 6.81
N CYS A 401 16.12 -22.38 8.10
CA CYS A 401 17.14 -22.48 9.15
C CYS A 401 16.74 -23.30 10.39
N LYS A 402 15.57 -23.95 10.40
CA LYS A 402 15.08 -24.74 11.55
C LYS A 402 16.07 -25.82 12.02
N PHE A 403 16.90 -26.33 11.12
CA PHE A 403 17.92 -27.32 11.46
C PHE A 403 18.99 -26.80 12.44
N PHE A 404 19.17 -25.50 12.60
CA PHE A 404 20.01 -24.93 13.64
C PHE A 404 19.44 -25.08 15.06
N PHE A 405 18.11 -25.25 15.15
CA PHE A 405 17.38 -25.29 16.42
C PHE A 405 16.81 -26.68 16.74
N VAL A 406 16.46 -27.44 15.69
CA VAL A 406 15.85 -28.78 15.83
C VAL A 406 16.62 -29.76 14.96
N ALA A 407 17.02 -30.90 15.55
CA ALA A 407 17.66 -31.98 14.82
C ALA A 407 16.70 -32.57 13.78
N PRO A 408 17.16 -32.98 12.58
CA PRO A 408 16.33 -33.63 11.61
C PRO A 408 15.83 -34.99 12.13
N THR A 409 14.54 -35.22 11.98
CA THR A 409 13.90 -36.51 12.29
C THR A 409 13.69 -37.35 11.04
N GLU A 410 13.71 -36.69 9.88
CA GLU A 410 13.53 -37.29 8.57
C GLU A 410 14.66 -36.82 7.64
N TYR A 411 14.95 -37.63 6.64
CA TYR A 411 15.99 -37.34 5.65
C TYR A 411 15.37 -37.34 4.24
N ASP A 412 15.66 -36.33 3.43
CA ASP A 412 15.12 -36.22 2.09
C ASP A 412 15.53 -37.39 1.20
N GLU A 413 14.58 -38.21 0.80
CA GLU A 413 14.80 -39.45 0.06
C GLU A 413 15.61 -39.23 -1.25
N LYS A 414 15.36 -38.13 -1.96
CA LYS A 414 16.09 -37.81 -3.20
C LYS A 414 17.56 -37.49 -2.91
N THR A 415 17.79 -36.77 -1.82
CA THR A 415 19.14 -36.44 -1.38
C THR A 415 19.85 -37.69 -0.86
N VAL A 416 19.20 -38.54 -0.10
CA VAL A 416 19.74 -39.84 0.36
C VAL A 416 20.17 -40.69 -0.85
N LYS A 417 19.28 -40.93 -1.81
CA LYS A 417 19.61 -41.74 -3.00
C LYS A 417 20.80 -41.16 -3.80
N LYS A 418 20.92 -39.85 -3.86
CA LYS A 418 21.94 -39.17 -4.62
C LYS A 418 23.28 -39.04 -3.91
N ARG A 419 23.26 -38.80 -2.59
CA ARG A 419 24.41 -38.36 -1.79
C ARG A 419 24.90 -39.35 -0.76
N TRP A 420 24.05 -40.26 -0.26
CA TRP A 420 24.44 -41.31 0.65
C TRP A 420 24.91 -42.54 -0.14
N LYS A 421 26.21 -42.89 -0.08
CA LYS A 421 26.84 -43.98 -0.80
C LYS A 421 27.05 -45.17 0.14
N GLU A 422 27.44 -46.35 -0.39
CA GLU A 422 27.69 -47.57 0.38
C GLU A 422 28.68 -47.36 1.52
N ASP A 423 29.69 -46.54 1.31
CA ASP A 423 30.73 -46.21 2.29
C ASP A 423 30.43 -44.99 3.17
N SER A 424 29.28 -44.32 2.98
CA SER A 424 28.96 -43.09 3.71
C SER A 424 28.77 -43.30 5.19
N ALA A 425 28.18 -44.41 5.59
CA ALA A 425 27.97 -44.73 7.00
C ALA A 425 29.31 -44.90 7.75
N GLU A 426 30.27 -45.66 7.15
CA GLU A 426 31.61 -45.87 7.70
C GLU A 426 32.37 -44.53 7.82
N ARG A 427 32.39 -43.72 6.73
CA ARG A 427 33.10 -42.45 6.67
C ARG A 427 32.52 -41.44 7.63
N MET A 428 31.20 -41.39 7.79
CA MET A 428 30.56 -40.49 8.77
C MET A 428 30.80 -40.94 10.21
N THR A 429 30.96 -42.24 10.48
CA THR A 429 31.40 -42.74 11.76
C THR A 429 32.82 -42.29 12.08
N GLU A 430 33.76 -42.44 11.16
CA GLU A 430 35.13 -41.95 11.29
C GLU A 430 35.18 -40.44 11.53
N LEU A 431 34.42 -39.68 10.73
CA LEU A 431 34.38 -38.21 10.84
C LEU A 431 33.78 -37.77 12.18
N ALA A 432 32.74 -38.43 12.66
CA ALA A 432 32.16 -38.16 13.98
C ALA A 432 33.17 -38.36 15.11
N ALA A 433 33.93 -39.45 15.07
CA ALA A 433 34.98 -39.72 16.05
C ALA A 433 36.13 -38.68 15.98
N LEU A 434 36.50 -38.27 14.77
CA LEU A 434 37.49 -37.19 14.56
C LEU A 434 37.02 -35.88 15.19
N LEU A 435 35.79 -35.44 14.88
CA LEU A 435 35.21 -34.19 15.40
C LEU A 435 35.04 -34.23 16.93
N GLU A 436 34.67 -35.38 17.50
CA GLU A 436 34.55 -35.58 18.94
C GLU A 436 35.90 -35.40 19.67
N SER A 437 36.97 -35.78 19.03
CA SER A 437 38.35 -35.69 19.60
C SER A 437 38.92 -34.30 19.61
N LEU A 438 38.32 -33.29 18.93
CA LEU A 438 38.84 -31.96 18.86
C LEU A 438 38.65 -31.21 20.19
N ASP A 439 39.71 -30.63 20.73
CA ASP A 439 39.64 -29.73 21.89
C ASP A 439 39.12 -28.31 21.46
N ASP A 440 39.57 -27.81 20.32
CA ASP A 440 39.07 -26.60 19.69
C ASP A 440 38.06 -26.92 18.61
N PHE A 441 36.80 -26.51 18.81
CA PHE A 441 35.69 -26.74 17.89
C PHE A 441 35.35 -25.48 17.07
N SER A 442 36.28 -24.53 16.95
CA SER A 442 36.16 -23.36 16.07
C SER A 442 36.03 -23.77 14.60
N LEU A 443 35.33 -22.97 13.81
CA LEU A 443 35.13 -23.23 12.37
C LEU A 443 36.47 -23.48 11.66
N ALA A 444 37.45 -22.60 11.85
CA ALA A 444 38.75 -22.68 11.18
C ALA A 444 39.50 -23.98 11.51
N HIS A 445 39.47 -24.39 12.78
CA HIS A 445 40.16 -25.60 13.21
C HIS A 445 39.46 -26.87 12.73
N GLN A 446 38.13 -26.89 12.77
CA GLN A 446 37.37 -28.02 12.19
C GLN A 446 37.70 -28.18 10.71
N GLU A 447 37.66 -27.08 9.95
CA GLU A 447 37.91 -27.09 8.51
C GLU A 447 39.32 -27.63 8.20
N GLU A 448 40.35 -27.10 8.87
CA GLU A 448 41.72 -27.54 8.71
C GLU A 448 41.88 -29.04 8.96
N VAL A 449 41.37 -29.53 10.10
CA VAL A 449 41.54 -30.94 10.49
C VAL A 449 40.75 -31.87 9.59
N VAL A 450 39.54 -31.51 9.22
CA VAL A 450 38.68 -32.36 8.35
C VAL A 450 39.23 -32.37 6.93
N MET A 451 39.68 -31.26 6.41
CA MET A 451 40.26 -31.21 5.06
C MET A 451 41.53 -32.06 4.98
N LYS A 452 42.40 -31.96 5.98
CA LYS A 452 43.58 -32.81 6.08
C LYS A 452 43.25 -34.31 6.19
N TRP A 453 42.25 -34.67 7.00
CA TRP A 453 41.79 -36.05 7.12
C TRP A 453 41.26 -36.61 5.76
N ILE A 454 40.51 -35.78 5.00
CA ILE A 454 40.02 -36.17 3.67
C ILE A 454 41.20 -36.42 2.69
N GLU A 455 42.19 -35.56 2.73
CA GLU A 455 43.41 -35.69 1.89
C GLU A 455 44.22 -36.95 2.28
N ASP A 456 44.50 -37.13 3.55
CA ASP A 456 45.28 -38.25 4.06
C ASP A 456 44.64 -39.62 3.77
N LYS A 457 43.30 -39.67 3.75
CA LYS A 457 42.52 -40.85 3.42
C LYS A 457 42.26 -41.02 1.90
N GLY A 458 42.56 -40.04 1.10
CA GLY A 458 42.24 -40.02 -0.34
C GLY A 458 40.75 -40.06 -0.63
N TYR A 459 39.92 -39.51 0.25
CA TYR A 459 38.49 -39.45 0.03
C TYR A 459 38.08 -38.35 -0.93
N HIS A 460 36.96 -38.55 -1.63
CA HIS A 460 36.41 -37.51 -2.50
C HIS A 460 35.67 -36.47 -1.67
N LEU A 461 36.18 -35.23 -1.66
CA LEU A 461 35.67 -34.10 -0.88
C LEU A 461 34.15 -33.93 -0.97
N GLY A 462 33.59 -33.91 -2.19
CA GLY A 462 32.17 -33.71 -2.39
C GLY A 462 31.31 -34.83 -1.80
N ASN A 463 31.78 -36.07 -1.74
CA ASN A 463 31.04 -37.17 -1.16
C ASN A 463 31.01 -37.01 0.39
N ILE A 464 32.12 -36.65 0.99
CA ILE A 464 32.19 -36.41 2.45
C ILE A 464 31.31 -35.21 2.83
N MET A 465 31.47 -34.08 2.17
CA MET A 465 30.71 -32.86 2.51
C MET A 465 29.20 -33.04 2.31
N ASN A 466 28.77 -33.74 1.25
CA ASN A 466 27.35 -33.99 1.02
C ASN A 466 26.76 -34.96 2.07
N ALA A 467 27.46 -36.04 2.44
CA ALA A 467 27.02 -36.95 3.48
C ALA A 467 27.00 -36.23 4.83
N PHE A 468 28.00 -35.44 5.17
CA PHE A 468 28.09 -34.67 6.40
C PHE A 468 26.90 -33.68 6.49
N ARG A 469 26.61 -32.94 5.41
CA ARG A 469 25.43 -32.07 5.35
C ARG A 469 24.13 -32.83 5.61
N LEU A 470 23.95 -33.94 4.96
CA LEU A 470 22.73 -34.76 5.11
C LEU A 470 22.53 -35.17 6.56
N THR A 471 23.61 -35.54 7.30
CA THR A 471 23.53 -35.90 8.71
C THR A 471 23.10 -34.78 9.62
N LEU A 472 23.53 -33.53 9.33
CA LEU A 472 23.24 -32.37 10.19
C LEU A 472 21.90 -31.69 9.87
N VAL A 473 21.57 -31.66 8.58
CA VAL A 473 20.43 -30.85 8.08
C VAL A 473 19.21 -31.72 7.71
N GLY A 474 19.44 -32.96 7.31
CA GLY A 474 18.41 -33.86 6.79
C GLY A 474 18.15 -33.67 5.28
N GLU A 475 18.74 -32.67 4.63
CA GLU A 475 18.56 -32.35 3.23
C GLU A 475 19.85 -31.80 2.60
N GLY A 476 19.84 -31.57 1.30
CA GLY A 476 21.02 -31.12 0.53
C GLY A 476 21.25 -29.61 0.47
N LYS A 477 20.56 -28.81 1.31
CA LYS A 477 20.61 -27.35 1.33
C LYS A 477 21.22 -26.82 2.62
N GLY A 478 21.63 -25.56 2.61
CA GLY A 478 22.15 -24.89 3.79
C GLY A 478 23.43 -24.07 3.51
N PRO A 479 23.96 -23.35 4.49
CA PRO A 479 25.21 -22.60 4.39
C PRO A 479 26.43 -23.54 4.39
N HIS A 480 27.62 -23.01 4.55
CA HIS A 480 28.85 -23.80 4.62
C HIS A 480 28.82 -24.79 5.80
N MET A 481 29.33 -26.00 5.59
CA MET A 481 29.18 -27.08 6.55
C MET A 481 29.80 -26.79 7.92
N PHE A 482 30.96 -26.16 7.93
CA PHE A 482 31.65 -25.84 9.16
C PHE A 482 30.99 -24.67 9.92
N ASP A 483 30.29 -23.76 9.21
CA ASP A 483 29.41 -22.81 9.89
C ASP A 483 28.27 -23.52 10.62
N ILE A 484 27.65 -24.51 9.99
CA ILE A 484 26.57 -25.29 10.62
C ILE A 484 27.08 -26.00 11.86
N SER A 485 28.16 -26.76 11.74
CA SER A 485 28.72 -27.53 12.85
C SER A 485 29.21 -26.64 14.01
N ALA A 486 29.83 -25.49 13.70
CA ALA A 486 30.28 -24.54 14.71
C ALA A 486 29.09 -23.93 15.50
N VAL A 487 27.99 -23.60 14.85
CA VAL A 487 26.77 -23.08 15.51
C VAL A 487 26.07 -24.16 16.32
N LEU A 488 26.03 -25.41 15.84
CA LEU A 488 25.45 -26.53 16.56
C LEU A 488 26.28 -26.92 17.80
N GLY A 489 27.58 -26.75 17.72
CA GLY A 489 28.52 -27.20 18.74
C GLY A 489 28.88 -28.67 18.58
N LYS A 490 29.95 -29.09 19.26
CA LYS A 490 30.55 -30.43 19.15
C LYS A 490 29.57 -31.55 19.47
N GLU A 491 28.92 -31.44 20.64
CA GLU A 491 28.04 -32.49 21.15
C GLU A 491 26.85 -32.75 20.22
N GLU A 492 26.15 -31.70 19.78
CA GLU A 492 24.99 -31.80 18.90
C GLU A 492 25.42 -32.29 17.51
N THR A 493 26.52 -31.81 16.97
CA THR A 493 27.06 -32.25 15.67
C THR A 493 27.30 -33.77 15.67
N VAL A 494 28.07 -34.27 16.66
CA VAL A 494 28.38 -35.73 16.77
C VAL A 494 27.11 -36.54 16.99
N ALA A 495 26.20 -36.09 17.85
CA ALA A 495 24.95 -36.79 18.11
C ALA A 495 24.09 -36.94 16.83
N ARG A 496 23.98 -35.89 16.03
CA ARG A 496 23.24 -35.97 14.75
C ARG A 496 23.89 -36.91 13.75
N MET A 497 25.21 -36.87 13.63
CA MET A 497 25.95 -37.76 12.74
C MET A 497 25.72 -39.22 13.10
N ARG A 498 25.82 -39.57 14.39
CA ARG A 498 25.59 -40.95 14.89
C ARG A 498 24.16 -41.41 14.62
N ARG A 499 23.17 -40.55 14.90
CA ARG A 499 21.76 -40.85 14.59
C ARG A 499 21.53 -41.11 13.11
N ALA A 500 22.07 -40.24 12.24
CA ALA A 500 21.92 -40.40 10.81
C ALA A 500 22.53 -41.74 10.33
N VAL A 501 23.71 -42.10 10.81
CA VAL A 501 24.33 -43.41 10.50
C VAL A 501 23.47 -44.59 10.91
N GLU A 502 22.76 -44.50 12.04
CA GLU A 502 21.83 -45.57 12.49
C GLU A 502 20.60 -45.68 11.60
N VAL A 503 20.04 -44.56 11.16
CA VAL A 503 18.79 -44.48 10.37
C VAL A 503 19.02 -44.77 8.89
N LEU A 504 20.15 -44.38 8.34
CA LEU A 504 20.46 -44.46 6.90
C LEU A 504 21.32 -45.66 6.51
N LYS A 505 21.45 -46.62 7.41
CA LYS A 505 22.17 -47.89 7.16
C LYS A 505 21.58 -48.68 6.02
#